data_b2c44c15134454c2ba840b46691af372
#
_entry.id   b2c44c15134454c2ba840b46691af372
#
_cell.length_a   1.000
_cell.length_b   1.000
_cell.length_c   1.000
_cell.angle_alpha   90.00
_cell.angle_beta   90.00
_cell.angle_gamma   90.00
#
_symmetry.space_group_name_H-M   'P 1'
#
loop_
_entity.id
_entity.type
_entity.pdbx_description
1 polymer ?
#
loop_
_entity_poly.entity_id
_entity_poly.type
_entity_poly.pdbx_seq_one_letter_code
_entity_poly.pdbx_strand_id
1 'polypeptide(L)'
;MDNLIEQFQALLGPSGVLLGDDVTSRAAAVFGGDGSNPASAILRPRTTEDVSQIMKLCSAAGRRIVPWGGGTGLVKGQIAHDGELQLSLELMNRVENVDSQARTAVVQAGVTLQGVQEAADGADLFFPLDLGGRGTATIGGNISTNAGGNRVVRYGMARDNVLGIEAVLADGTIISSLNQMIKNNAGYDLKQIFIGTEGTLGVITDRKSVV
;
A
#
# COMPACT_ATOMS: atom_id res chain seq x y z
N MET A 1 -10.64 -9.84 -22.63
CA MET A 1 -10.82 -9.08 -21.37
C MET A 1 -11.69 -9.86 -20.40
N ASP A 2 -12.78 -10.42 -20.87
CA ASP A 2 -13.78 -11.14 -20.03
C ASP A 2 -13.18 -12.28 -19.19
N ASN A 3 -12.37 -13.15 -19.77
CA ASN A 3 -11.74 -14.27 -19.05
C ASN A 3 -10.83 -13.83 -17.89
N LEU A 4 -10.08 -12.73 -17.99
CA LEU A 4 -9.21 -12.26 -16.92
C LEU A 4 -10.02 -11.64 -15.78
N ILE A 5 -11.07 -10.91 -16.09
CA ILE A 5 -12.00 -10.36 -15.08
C ILE A 5 -12.71 -11.48 -14.32
N GLU A 6 -13.15 -12.54 -15.02
CA GLU A 6 -13.73 -13.72 -14.39
C GLU A 6 -12.75 -14.40 -13.42
N GLN A 7 -11.47 -14.50 -13.79
CA GLN A 7 -10.43 -15.03 -12.90
C GLN A 7 -10.24 -14.18 -11.65
N PHE A 8 -10.24 -12.84 -11.79
CA PHE A 8 -10.18 -11.96 -10.62
C PHE A 8 -11.42 -12.06 -9.74
N GLN A 9 -12.60 -12.19 -10.34
CA GLN A 9 -13.85 -12.38 -9.57
C GLN A 9 -13.86 -13.74 -8.84
N ALA A 10 -13.35 -14.79 -9.46
CA ALA A 10 -13.19 -16.08 -8.81
C ALA A 10 -12.19 -16.04 -7.64
N LEU A 11 -11.10 -15.27 -7.78
CA LEU A 11 -10.07 -15.11 -6.76
C LEU A 11 -10.55 -14.24 -5.58
N LEU A 12 -11.14 -13.08 -5.87
CA LEU A 12 -11.41 -12.02 -4.89
C LEU A 12 -12.86 -11.99 -4.40
N GLY A 13 -13.73 -12.75 -5.04
CA GLY A 13 -15.18 -12.66 -4.86
C GLY A 13 -15.78 -11.40 -5.51
N PRO A 14 -17.13 -11.31 -5.56
CA PRO A 14 -17.81 -10.24 -6.28
C PRO A 14 -17.54 -8.84 -5.72
N SER A 15 -17.32 -8.71 -4.42
CA SER A 15 -16.97 -7.43 -3.80
C SER A 15 -15.50 -7.03 -3.97
N GLY A 16 -14.65 -7.93 -4.45
CA GLY A 16 -13.22 -7.72 -4.64
C GLY A 16 -12.86 -7.10 -5.99
N VAL A 17 -13.80 -7.04 -6.94
CA VAL A 17 -13.60 -6.48 -8.28
C VAL A 17 -14.67 -5.45 -8.57
N LEU A 18 -14.27 -4.20 -8.76
CA LEU A 18 -15.19 -3.13 -9.17
C LEU A 18 -15.08 -2.93 -10.68
N LEU A 19 -16.24 -2.73 -11.33
CA LEU A 19 -16.37 -2.55 -12.78
C LEU A 19 -17.35 -1.41 -13.10
N GLY A 20 -17.26 -0.85 -14.30
CA GLY A 20 -18.22 0.12 -14.81
C GLY A 20 -18.42 1.33 -13.89
N ASP A 21 -19.67 1.60 -13.49
CA ASP A 21 -20.02 2.76 -12.66
C ASP A 21 -19.35 2.75 -11.28
N ASP A 22 -19.07 1.57 -10.72
CA ASP A 22 -18.36 1.44 -9.45
C ASP A 22 -16.92 1.93 -9.56
N VAL A 23 -16.31 1.89 -10.73
CA VAL A 23 -14.98 2.45 -11.01
C VAL A 23 -15.08 3.94 -11.29
N THR A 24 -15.94 4.34 -12.22
CA THR A 24 -16.02 5.74 -12.69
C THR A 24 -16.55 6.71 -11.65
N SER A 25 -17.32 6.24 -10.67
CA SER A 25 -17.79 7.03 -9.52
C SER A 25 -16.70 7.32 -8.50
N ARG A 26 -15.56 6.61 -8.54
CA ARG A 26 -14.43 6.87 -7.66
C ARG A 26 -13.51 7.93 -8.25
N ALA A 27 -13.03 8.82 -7.40
CA ALA A 27 -12.02 9.79 -7.80
C ALA A 27 -10.70 9.08 -8.16
N ALA A 28 -10.09 9.47 -9.28
CA ALA A 28 -8.77 8.96 -9.68
C ALA A 28 -7.64 9.44 -8.74
N ALA A 29 -7.81 10.61 -8.11
CA ALA A 29 -6.93 11.17 -7.08
C ALA A 29 -7.71 12.13 -6.19
N VAL A 30 -7.25 12.32 -4.95
CA VAL A 30 -7.85 13.30 -4.00
C VAL A 30 -7.50 14.73 -4.43
N PHE A 31 -6.30 14.94 -4.95
CA PHE A 31 -5.83 16.24 -5.42
C PHE A 31 -5.48 16.20 -6.91
N GLY A 32 -6.01 17.16 -7.67
CA GLY A 32 -5.69 17.31 -9.10
C GLY A 32 -6.23 16.21 -10.01
N GLY A 33 -7.17 15.42 -9.55
CA GLY A 33 -8.00 14.55 -10.39
C GLY A 33 -9.09 15.37 -11.06
N ASP A 34 -9.19 15.28 -12.37
CA ASP A 34 -10.11 16.07 -13.23
C ASP A 34 -11.40 15.32 -13.56
N GLY A 35 -11.72 14.25 -12.85
CA GLY A 35 -12.95 13.52 -13.14
C GLY A 35 -12.97 12.07 -12.71
N SER A 36 -13.68 11.25 -13.49
CA SER A 36 -13.87 9.84 -13.26
C SER A 36 -12.57 9.05 -13.35
N ASN A 37 -12.50 7.94 -12.63
CA ASN A 37 -11.39 7.01 -12.69
C ASN A 37 -11.39 6.28 -14.05
N PRO A 38 -10.32 6.37 -14.86
CA PRO A 38 -10.27 5.76 -16.19
C PRO A 38 -9.85 4.27 -16.16
N ALA A 39 -9.59 3.70 -14.99
CA ALA A 39 -9.23 2.29 -14.88
C ALA A 39 -10.32 1.38 -15.45
N SER A 40 -9.92 0.28 -16.10
CA SER A 40 -10.86 -0.71 -16.62
C SER A 40 -11.50 -1.58 -15.53
N ALA A 41 -10.83 -1.73 -14.39
CA ALA A 41 -11.33 -2.36 -13.18
C ALA A 41 -10.49 -1.93 -11.98
N ILE A 42 -11.09 -1.99 -10.76
CA ILE A 42 -10.37 -1.84 -9.50
C ILE A 42 -10.38 -3.19 -8.79
N LEU A 43 -9.19 -3.72 -8.51
CA LEU A 43 -8.98 -4.98 -7.80
C LEU A 43 -8.70 -4.68 -6.33
N ARG A 44 -9.41 -5.34 -5.42
CA ARG A 44 -9.34 -5.11 -3.97
C ARG A 44 -8.99 -6.39 -3.22
N PRO A 45 -7.71 -6.76 -3.15
CA PRO A 45 -7.23 -7.91 -2.40
C PRO A 45 -7.44 -7.73 -0.90
N ARG A 46 -7.44 -8.85 -0.16
CA ARG A 46 -7.53 -8.91 1.30
C ARG A 46 -6.25 -9.45 1.94
N THR A 47 -5.41 -10.13 1.16
CA THR A 47 -4.18 -10.78 1.62
C THR A 47 -3.03 -10.53 0.66
N THR A 48 -1.80 -10.74 1.12
CA THR A 48 -0.61 -10.69 0.29
C THR A 48 -0.65 -11.75 -0.81
N GLU A 49 -1.22 -12.91 -0.51
CA GLU A 49 -1.40 -14.00 -1.46
C GLU A 49 -2.35 -13.60 -2.59
N ASP A 50 -3.43 -12.88 -2.29
CA ASP A 50 -4.32 -12.33 -3.33
C ASP A 50 -3.55 -11.39 -4.26
N VAL A 51 -2.74 -10.48 -3.68
CA VAL A 51 -1.88 -9.57 -4.48
C VAL A 51 -0.93 -10.37 -5.36
N SER A 52 -0.27 -11.41 -4.81
CA SER A 52 0.62 -12.29 -5.57
C SER A 52 -0.09 -12.94 -6.76
N GLN A 53 -1.29 -13.48 -6.56
CA GLN A 53 -2.06 -14.09 -7.65
C GLN A 53 -2.51 -13.07 -8.70
N ILE A 54 -2.95 -11.87 -8.27
CA ILE A 54 -3.28 -10.78 -9.18
C ILE A 54 -2.07 -10.43 -10.06
N MET A 55 -0.89 -10.24 -9.44
CA MET A 55 0.33 -9.88 -10.17
C MET A 55 0.73 -10.97 -11.18
N LYS A 56 0.63 -12.24 -10.80
CA LYS A 56 0.87 -13.39 -11.73
C LYS A 56 -0.06 -13.35 -12.92
N LEU A 57 -1.35 -13.17 -12.69
CA LEU A 57 -2.35 -13.11 -13.74
C LEU A 57 -2.13 -11.90 -14.66
N CYS A 58 -1.82 -10.73 -14.11
CA CYS A 58 -1.50 -9.53 -14.88
C CYS A 58 -0.23 -9.73 -15.72
N SER A 59 0.82 -10.27 -15.13
CA SER A 59 2.09 -10.56 -15.81
C SER A 59 1.91 -11.54 -16.97
N ALA A 60 1.19 -12.65 -16.75
CA ALA A 60 0.90 -13.64 -17.77
C ALA A 60 0.06 -13.10 -18.93
N ALA A 61 -0.86 -12.16 -18.63
CA ALA A 61 -1.74 -11.53 -19.62
C ALA A 61 -1.13 -10.26 -20.25
N GLY A 62 0.08 -9.83 -19.85
CA GLY A 62 0.69 -8.58 -20.30
C GLY A 62 -0.14 -7.33 -19.92
N ARG A 63 -0.89 -7.38 -18.81
CA ARG A 63 -1.77 -6.29 -18.36
C ARG A 63 -1.05 -5.38 -17.39
N ARG A 64 -1.15 -4.07 -17.64
CA ARG A 64 -0.64 -3.05 -16.73
C ARG A 64 -1.57 -2.88 -15.54
N ILE A 65 -0.97 -2.73 -14.36
CA ILE A 65 -1.68 -2.52 -13.10
C ILE A 65 -1.02 -1.38 -12.33
N VAL A 66 -1.84 -0.49 -11.79
CA VAL A 66 -1.39 0.70 -11.06
C VAL A 66 -1.77 0.54 -9.59
N PRO A 67 -0.80 0.44 -8.66
CA PRO A 67 -1.09 0.43 -7.23
C PRO A 67 -1.72 1.75 -6.78
N TRP A 68 -2.76 1.66 -5.98
CA TRP A 68 -3.49 2.80 -5.45
C TRP A 68 -3.64 2.69 -3.93
N GLY A 69 -3.16 3.70 -3.21
CA GLY A 69 -3.31 3.82 -1.76
C GLY A 69 -4.50 4.71 -1.38
N GLY A 70 -4.23 5.82 -0.68
CA GLY A 70 -5.26 6.80 -0.29
C GLY A 70 -5.53 7.90 -1.33
N GLY A 71 -4.93 7.85 -2.50
CA GLY A 71 -5.12 8.86 -3.56
C GLY A 71 -4.57 10.26 -3.24
N THR A 72 -3.81 10.43 -2.17
CA THR A 72 -3.33 11.73 -1.66
C THR A 72 -2.02 12.20 -2.30
N GLY A 73 -1.42 11.40 -3.18
CA GLY A 73 -0.18 11.74 -3.89
C GLY A 73 -0.38 12.92 -4.86
N LEU A 74 0.60 13.83 -4.90
CA LEU A 74 0.53 15.06 -5.72
C LEU A 74 1.11 14.89 -7.12
N VAL A 75 1.89 13.84 -7.36
CA VAL A 75 2.62 13.61 -8.62
C VAL A 75 1.84 12.78 -9.64
N LYS A 76 0.60 12.42 -9.32
CA LYS A 76 -0.34 11.69 -10.20
C LYS A 76 0.08 10.27 -10.60
N GLY A 77 1.11 9.67 -10.02
CA GLY A 77 1.57 8.31 -10.32
C GLY A 77 0.54 7.21 -10.02
N GLN A 78 -0.46 7.50 -9.19
CA GLN A 78 -1.56 6.61 -8.85
C GLN A 78 -2.72 6.61 -9.86
N ILE A 79 -2.72 7.51 -10.84
CA ILE A 79 -3.81 7.62 -11.83
C ILE A 79 -3.57 6.57 -12.93
N ALA A 80 -4.51 5.65 -13.07
CA ALA A 80 -4.50 4.69 -14.17
C ALA A 80 -4.85 5.38 -15.52
N HIS A 81 -4.40 4.81 -16.60
CA HIS A 81 -4.82 5.19 -17.96
C HIS A 81 -5.90 4.22 -18.49
N ASP A 82 -6.49 4.61 -19.59
CA ASP A 82 -7.49 3.77 -20.27
C ASP A 82 -6.98 2.35 -20.52
N GLY A 83 -7.77 1.37 -20.11
CA GLY A 83 -7.43 -0.04 -20.26
C GLY A 83 -6.47 -0.60 -19.20
N GLU A 84 -5.93 0.21 -18.30
CA GLU A 84 -5.14 -0.28 -17.17
C GLU A 84 -6.04 -0.77 -16.02
N LEU A 85 -5.48 -1.62 -15.18
CA LEU A 85 -6.12 -2.06 -13.94
C LEU A 85 -5.62 -1.21 -12.78
N GLN A 86 -6.46 -0.99 -11.78
CA GLN A 86 -6.06 -0.35 -10.52
C GLN A 86 -6.08 -1.37 -9.39
N LEU A 87 -5.04 -1.38 -8.56
CA LEU A 87 -4.92 -2.26 -7.39
C LEU A 87 -5.10 -1.42 -6.12
N SER A 88 -6.26 -1.51 -5.49
CA SER A 88 -6.55 -0.82 -4.24
C SER A 88 -6.33 -1.72 -3.04
N LEU A 89 -5.48 -1.33 -2.12
CA LEU A 89 -5.21 -2.08 -0.89
C LEU A 89 -6.17 -1.73 0.25
N GLU A 90 -7.26 -1.03 -0.01
CA GLU A 90 -8.21 -0.54 1.00
C GLU A 90 -8.83 -1.62 1.90
N LEU A 91 -8.88 -2.88 1.42
CA LEU A 91 -9.38 -4.02 2.21
C LEU A 91 -8.28 -4.71 3.04
N MET A 92 -7.02 -4.35 2.85
CA MET A 92 -5.88 -4.77 3.66
C MET A 92 -5.64 -3.71 4.75
N ASN A 93 -6.58 -3.54 5.66
CA ASN A 93 -6.65 -2.40 6.57
C ASN A 93 -6.60 -2.78 8.06
N ARG A 94 -5.96 -3.89 8.40
CA ARG A 94 -5.83 -4.34 9.80
C ARG A 94 -4.53 -3.84 10.41
N VAL A 95 -4.63 -3.36 11.66
CA VAL A 95 -3.49 -3.28 12.59
C VAL A 95 -3.36 -4.67 13.21
N GLU A 96 -2.30 -5.39 12.85
CA GLU A 96 -2.14 -6.79 13.25
C GLU A 96 -1.60 -6.92 14.67
N ASN A 97 -0.65 -6.06 15.03
CA ASN A 97 -0.06 -6.05 16.37
C ASN A 97 0.53 -4.68 16.70
N VAL A 98 0.40 -4.27 17.98
CA VAL A 98 1.16 -3.18 18.58
C VAL A 98 1.87 -3.74 19.82
N ASP A 99 3.19 -3.78 19.77
CA ASP A 99 4.04 -4.26 20.87
C ASP A 99 4.58 -3.06 21.64
N SER A 100 4.03 -2.81 22.83
CA SER A 100 4.41 -1.68 23.67
C SER A 100 5.81 -1.84 24.29
N GLN A 101 6.29 -3.07 24.46
CA GLN A 101 7.63 -3.33 25.01
C GLN A 101 8.71 -3.11 23.94
N ALA A 102 8.49 -3.67 22.73
CA ALA A 102 9.38 -3.49 21.61
C ALA A 102 9.21 -2.12 20.92
N ARG A 103 8.14 -1.38 21.23
CA ARG A 103 7.74 -0.14 20.57
C ARG A 103 7.64 -0.29 19.06
N THR A 104 6.91 -1.32 18.64
CA THR A 104 6.75 -1.64 17.21
C THR A 104 5.29 -1.94 16.89
N ALA A 105 4.88 -1.64 15.66
CA ALA A 105 3.58 -2.02 15.13
C ALA A 105 3.73 -2.81 13.83
N VAL A 106 2.90 -3.85 13.66
CA VAL A 106 2.72 -4.57 12.39
C VAL A 106 1.35 -4.18 11.84
N VAL A 107 1.33 -3.67 10.62
CA VAL A 107 0.10 -3.17 10.01
C VAL A 107 0.08 -3.43 8.52
N GLN A 108 -1.09 -3.76 7.99
CA GLN A 108 -1.33 -3.93 6.56
C GLN A 108 -1.25 -2.58 5.82
N ALA A 109 -0.87 -2.64 4.56
CA ALA A 109 -0.57 -1.45 3.76
C ALA A 109 -1.75 -0.49 3.53
N GLY A 110 -2.98 -0.98 3.59
CA GLY A 110 -4.20 -0.18 3.45
C GLY A 110 -4.68 0.50 4.73
N VAL A 111 -4.02 0.28 5.88
CA VAL A 111 -4.32 1.03 7.12
C VAL A 111 -4.01 2.50 6.88
N THR A 112 -4.93 3.38 7.29
CA THR A 112 -4.70 4.83 7.20
C THR A 112 -3.62 5.28 8.18
N LEU A 113 -2.92 6.36 7.86
CA LEU A 113 -1.95 6.96 8.76
C LEU A 113 -2.58 7.31 10.12
N GLN A 114 -3.80 7.84 10.11
CA GLN A 114 -4.56 8.13 11.33
C GLN A 114 -4.84 6.86 12.13
N GLY A 115 -5.24 5.75 11.48
CA GLY A 115 -5.49 4.48 12.16
C GLY A 115 -4.25 3.93 12.88
N VAL A 116 -3.05 4.13 12.29
CA VAL A 116 -1.79 3.76 12.98
C VAL A 116 -1.50 4.67 14.17
N GLN A 117 -1.73 5.98 14.03
CA GLN A 117 -1.57 6.94 15.14
C GLN A 117 -2.50 6.58 16.30
N GLU A 118 -3.78 6.33 16.03
CA GLU A 118 -4.77 5.93 17.03
C GLU A 118 -4.42 4.61 17.71
N ALA A 119 -3.91 3.63 16.96
CA ALA A 119 -3.47 2.36 17.52
C ALA A 119 -2.22 2.50 18.40
N ALA A 120 -1.30 3.38 18.05
CA ALA A 120 -0.13 3.70 18.86
C ALA A 120 -0.52 4.43 20.13
N ASP A 121 -1.36 5.47 20.03
CA ASP A 121 -1.88 6.23 21.18
C ASP A 121 -2.62 5.31 22.19
N GLY A 122 -3.40 4.35 21.69
CA GLY A 122 -4.08 3.35 22.52
C GLY A 122 -3.14 2.41 23.29
N ALA A 123 -1.85 2.37 22.93
CA ALA A 123 -0.80 1.61 23.61
C ALA A 123 0.21 2.50 24.37
N ASP A 124 -0.12 3.76 24.61
CA ASP A 124 0.76 4.78 25.19
C ASP A 124 2.06 5.00 24.38
N LEU A 125 1.97 4.84 23.06
CA LEU A 125 3.06 5.04 22.11
C LEU A 125 2.75 6.17 21.14
N PHE A 126 3.76 6.60 20.37
CA PHE A 126 3.63 7.72 19.46
C PHE A 126 4.17 7.39 18.07
N PHE A 127 3.31 7.38 17.04
CA PHE A 127 3.75 7.25 15.66
C PHE A 127 4.04 8.64 15.05
N PRO A 128 5.31 8.95 14.69
CA PRO A 128 5.72 10.32 14.44
C PRO A 128 5.33 10.88 13.06
N LEU A 129 5.09 10.04 12.04
CA LEU A 129 4.71 10.51 10.72
C LEU A 129 3.40 11.28 10.79
N ASP A 130 3.36 12.50 10.20
CA ASP A 130 2.16 13.33 10.20
C ASP A 130 2.01 14.08 8.88
N LEU A 131 0.85 13.91 8.24
CA LEU A 131 0.50 14.47 6.93
C LEU A 131 -0.88 15.11 6.99
N GLY A 132 -1.13 16.13 6.18
CA GLY A 132 -2.43 16.77 6.09
C GLY A 132 -3.56 15.81 5.68
N GLY A 133 -3.26 14.80 4.86
CA GLY A 133 -4.20 13.77 4.40
C GLY A 133 -4.26 12.52 5.26
N ARG A 134 -3.87 12.55 6.53
CA ARG A 134 -3.72 11.36 7.40
C ARG A 134 -4.96 10.47 7.51
N GLY A 135 -6.16 11.02 7.34
CA GLY A 135 -7.42 10.26 7.39
C GLY A 135 -7.66 9.37 6.17
N THR A 136 -6.94 9.62 5.06
CA THR A 136 -7.07 8.87 3.81
C THR A 136 -5.74 8.29 3.31
N ALA A 137 -4.62 8.98 3.58
CA ALA A 137 -3.29 8.48 3.23
C ALA A 137 -3.04 7.13 3.90
N THR A 138 -2.72 6.10 3.12
CA THR A 138 -2.46 4.76 3.62
C THR A 138 -0.98 4.56 3.90
N ILE A 139 -0.67 3.65 4.79
CA ILE A 139 0.69 3.36 5.19
C ILE A 139 1.52 2.81 4.03
N GLY A 140 0.97 1.91 3.23
CA GLY A 140 1.65 1.43 2.02
C GLY A 140 1.99 2.56 1.06
N GLY A 141 1.06 3.50 0.87
CA GLY A 141 1.29 4.72 0.07
C GLY A 141 2.37 5.61 0.68
N ASN A 142 2.36 5.83 2.00
CA ASN A 142 3.35 6.64 2.70
C ASN A 142 4.77 6.08 2.58
N ILE A 143 4.91 4.74 2.63
CA ILE A 143 6.20 4.07 2.45
C ILE A 143 6.61 4.11 0.99
N SER A 144 5.70 3.79 0.08
CA SER A 144 5.99 3.77 -1.35
C SER A 144 6.44 5.14 -1.88
N THR A 145 5.94 6.23 -1.31
CA THR A 145 6.37 7.59 -1.64
C THR A 145 7.48 8.15 -0.75
N ASN A 146 7.93 7.38 0.25
CA ASN A 146 8.82 7.84 1.31
C ASN A 146 8.35 9.16 1.91
N ALA A 147 7.11 9.20 2.39
CA ALA A 147 6.46 10.41 2.86
C ALA A 147 7.19 11.05 4.05
N GLY A 148 7.26 12.40 4.06
CA GLY A 148 7.88 13.17 5.12
C GLY A 148 6.83 13.76 6.09
N GLY A 149 6.39 14.98 5.83
CA GLY A 149 5.41 15.71 6.63
C GLY A 149 6.04 16.69 7.62
N ASN A 150 5.22 17.22 8.54
CA ASN A 150 5.61 18.37 9.36
C ASN A 150 6.66 18.05 10.44
N ARG A 151 6.80 16.78 10.80
CA ARG A 151 7.69 16.33 11.88
C ARG A 151 9.02 15.77 11.40
N VAL A 152 9.29 15.83 10.10
CA VAL A 152 10.46 15.21 9.45
C VAL A 152 11.80 15.70 10.05
N VAL A 153 11.89 16.96 10.44
CA VAL A 153 13.13 17.53 11.01
C VAL A 153 13.56 16.80 12.30
N ARG A 154 12.59 16.32 13.07
CA ARG A 154 12.88 15.61 14.35
C ARG A 154 12.91 14.10 14.18
N TYR A 155 11.99 13.55 13.39
CA TYR A 155 11.71 12.10 13.38
C TYR A 155 12.06 11.41 12.07
N GLY A 156 12.58 12.15 11.08
CA GLY A 156 12.88 11.60 9.77
C GLY A 156 11.64 11.36 8.91
N MET A 157 11.87 10.76 7.77
CA MET A 157 10.85 10.39 6.79
C MET A 157 10.26 9.00 7.11
N ALA A 158 9.30 8.54 6.30
CA ALA A 158 8.73 7.20 6.43
C ALA A 158 9.80 6.12 6.47
N ARG A 159 10.84 6.24 5.65
CA ARG A 159 12.01 5.35 5.57
C ARG A 159 12.66 5.10 6.93
N ASP A 160 12.83 6.15 7.72
CA ASP A 160 13.56 6.11 9.00
C ASP A 160 12.75 5.38 10.09
N ASN A 161 11.44 5.25 9.89
CA ASN A 161 10.52 4.64 10.83
C ASN A 161 10.10 3.21 10.45
N VAL A 162 10.61 2.64 9.35
CA VAL A 162 10.27 1.30 8.86
C VAL A 162 11.36 0.30 9.22
N LEU A 163 11.01 -0.72 10.01
CA LEU A 163 11.91 -1.82 10.38
C LEU A 163 11.89 -2.96 9.36
N GLY A 164 10.75 -3.23 8.77
CA GLY A 164 10.59 -4.30 7.79
C GLY A 164 9.39 -4.06 6.89
N ILE A 165 9.38 -4.71 5.74
CA ILE A 165 8.27 -4.70 4.79
C ILE A 165 8.01 -6.11 4.25
N GLU A 166 6.81 -6.30 3.76
CA GLU A 166 6.46 -7.34 2.81
C GLU A 166 6.03 -6.68 1.50
N ALA A 167 6.50 -7.20 0.38
CA ALA A 167 6.22 -6.66 -0.94
C ALA A 167 6.01 -7.78 -1.96
N VAL A 168 5.18 -7.53 -2.96
CA VAL A 168 4.92 -8.44 -4.07
C VAL A 168 5.49 -7.84 -5.35
N LEU A 169 6.35 -8.60 -6.04
CA LEU A 169 6.95 -8.21 -7.31
C LEU A 169 5.96 -8.37 -8.49
N ALA A 170 6.36 -7.87 -9.65
CA ALA A 170 5.53 -7.94 -10.87
C ALA A 170 5.22 -9.37 -11.33
N ASP A 171 6.08 -10.34 -11.03
CA ASP A 171 5.88 -11.76 -11.33
C ASP A 171 5.07 -12.51 -10.24
N GLY A 172 4.64 -11.78 -9.20
CA GLY A 172 3.93 -12.33 -8.06
C GLY A 172 4.82 -12.94 -6.97
N THR A 173 6.15 -12.82 -7.08
CA THR A 173 7.06 -13.24 -6.01
C THR A 173 6.84 -12.39 -4.77
N ILE A 174 6.66 -13.03 -3.60
CA ILE A 174 6.55 -12.36 -2.31
C ILE A 174 7.94 -12.25 -1.70
N ILE A 175 8.33 -11.02 -1.36
CA ILE A 175 9.54 -10.72 -0.58
C ILE A 175 9.08 -10.28 0.80
N SER A 176 9.46 -11.01 1.83
CA SER A 176 9.15 -10.66 3.22
C SER A 176 10.42 -10.46 4.03
N SER A 177 10.53 -9.31 4.68
CA SER A 177 11.60 -8.95 5.60
C SER A 177 11.00 -8.20 6.80
N LEU A 178 10.06 -8.85 7.50
CA LEU A 178 9.36 -8.31 8.66
C LEU A 178 10.16 -8.53 9.96
N ASN A 179 11.44 -8.14 9.95
CA ASN A 179 12.25 -8.29 11.15
C ASN A 179 11.92 -7.23 12.21
N GLN A 180 12.23 -7.54 13.48
CA GLN A 180 11.88 -6.71 14.63
C GLN A 180 13.07 -5.93 15.20
N MET A 181 14.24 -6.13 14.64
CA MET A 181 15.48 -5.59 15.20
C MET A 181 15.76 -4.20 14.63
N ILE A 182 15.90 -3.21 15.52
CA ILE A 182 16.36 -1.87 15.14
C ILE A 182 17.77 -1.93 14.57
N LYS A 183 18.66 -2.72 15.20
CA LYS A 183 20.01 -2.97 14.72
C LYS A 183 20.07 -4.33 14.02
N ASN A 184 20.20 -4.32 12.71
CA ASN A 184 20.42 -5.51 11.90
C ASN A 184 21.59 -5.29 10.94
N ASN A 185 22.72 -5.98 11.20
CA ASN A 185 23.95 -5.89 10.41
C ASN A 185 24.13 -7.09 9.46
N ALA A 186 23.09 -7.94 9.30
CA ALA A 186 23.16 -9.16 8.52
C ALA A 186 22.69 -8.92 7.07
N GLY A 187 23.64 -8.68 6.16
CA GLY A 187 23.39 -8.56 4.73
C GLY A 187 22.86 -7.20 4.28
N TYR A 188 22.33 -7.14 3.06
CA TYR A 188 21.74 -5.94 2.49
C TYR A 188 20.37 -5.65 3.08
N ASP A 189 20.06 -4.39 3.27
CA ASP A 189 18.76 -3.93 3.74
C ASP A 189 17.78 -3.76 2.57
N LEU A 190 17.19 -4.88 2.13
CA LEU A 190 16.35 -4.95 0.94
C LEU A 190 15.10 -4.05 1.00
N LYS A 191 14.57 -3.75 2.19
CA LYS A 191 13.41 -2.84 2.31
C LYS A 191 13.69 -1.47 1.70
N GLN A 192 14.94 -1.02 1.74
CA GLN A 192 15.36 0.29 1.22
C GLN A 192 15.18 0.41 -0.30
N ILE A 193 15.16 -0.72 -1.01
CA ILE A 193 14.97 -0.77 -2.47
C ILE A 193 13.52 -0.38 -2.81
N PHE A 194 12.55 -0.77 -1.98
CA PHE A 194 11.12 -0.56 -2.25
C PHE A 194 10.59 0.79 -1.75
N ILE A 195 11.20 1.35 -0.70
CA ILE A 195 10.75 2.61 -0.10
C ILE A 195 11.08 3.78 -1.03
N GLY A 196 10.05 4.52 -1.44
CA GLY A 196 10.19 5.66 -2.35
C GLY A 196 10.11 5.29 -3.83
N THR A 197 9.73 4.05 -4.18
CA THR A 197 9.60 3.60 -5.59
C THR A 197 8.22 3.83 -6.19
N GLU A 198 7.26 4.29 -5.40
CA GLU A 198 5.86 4.53 -5.82
C GLU A 198 5.19 3.28 -6.44
N GLY A 199 5.59 2.08 -6.00
CA GLY A 199 5.05 0.82 -6.50
C GLY A 199 5.67 0.32 -7.81
N THR A 200 6.68 1.01 -8.38
CA THR A 200 7.30 0.63 -9.67
C THR A 200 8.14 -0.64 -9.60
N LEU A 201 8.67 -1.00 -8.43
CA LEU A 201 9.45 -2.23 -8.22
C LEU A 201 8.66 -3.34 -7.53
N GLY A 202 7.54 -3.01 -6.89
CA GLY A 202 6.68 -3.97 -6.20
C GLY A 202 5.63 -3.27 -5.35
N VAL A 203 4.60 -4.01 -5.01
CA VAL A 203 3.48 -3.55 -4.19
C VAL A 203 3.76 -3.90 -2.73
N ILE A 204 3.86 -2.90 -1.86
CA ILE A 204 4.00 -3.10 -0.41
C ILE A 204 2.66 -3.55 0.15
N THR A 205 2.61 -4.71 0.80
CA THR A 205 1.40 -5.34 1.34
C THR A 205 1.32 -5.29 2.85
N ASP A 206 2.47 -5.35 3.51
CA ASP A 206 2.59 -5.29 4.97
C ASP A 206 3.87 -4.58 5.40
N ARG A 207 3.91 -4.13 6.66
CA ARG A 207 5.09 -3.50 7.23
C ARG A 207 5.19 -3.66 8.74
N LYS A 208 6.43 -3.56 9.25
CA LYS A 208 6.75 -3.33 10.66
C LYS A 208 7.41 -1.97 10.83
N SER A 209 6.92 -1.20 11.80
CA SER A 209 7.45 0.13 12.14
C SER A 209 7.81 0.27 13.59
N VAL A 210 8.69 1.23 13.87
CA VAL A 210 8.86 1.82 15.22
C VAL A 210 7.66 2.74 15.50
N VAL A 211 7.10 2.67 16.70
CA VAL A 211 6.02 3.49 17.22
C VAL A 211 6.37 4.04 18.60
#